data_1cc99bc008cce1fbf7b73144e842cb9c
#
_entry.id   1cc99bc008cce1fbf7b73144e842cb9c
#
_cell.length_a   1.000
_cell.length_b   1.000
_cell.length_c   1.000
_cell.angle_alpha   90.00
_cell.angle_beta   90.00
_cell.angle_gamma   90.00
#
_symmetry.space_group_name_H-M   'P 1'
#
loop_
_entity.id
_entity.type
_entity.pdbx_description
1 polymer ?
#
loop_
_entity_poly.entity_id
_entity_poly.type
_entity_poly.pdbx_seq_one_letter_code
_entity_poly.pdbx_strand_id
1 'polypeptide(L)'
;MYLQRWLHGGRILSGMTTPSTGKASTAKKRSAKPLSEGVEDSSLPSLRFHYPKSLHKRTLALLDTVEASSDPTDHRDELAEIVEELMISGMNDYFMKPLKEAKAGFIIQQSANLGMAGAQKVLGSVLESIIGRMDGPQLLSICGSIRQFMR
;
A
#
# COMPACT_ATOMS: atom_id res chain seq x y z
N MET A 1 17.26 33.23 -6.95
CA MET A 1 18.21 34.04 -6.16
C MET A 1 17.89 33.79 -4.71
N TYR A 2 18.54 32.84 -4.10
CA TYR A 2 18.76 32.49 -2.68
C TYR A 2 19.14 31.01 -2.60
N LEU A 3 20.35 30.76 -3.07
CA LEU A 3 21.15 29.56 -2.79
C LEU A 3 22.27 30.01 -1.86
N GLN A 4 22.66 29.13 -0.96
CA GLN A 4 23.85 29.21 -0.12
C GLN A 4 23.66 29.81 1.28
N ARG A 5 23.67 28.93 2.26
CA ARG A 5 24.48 29.08 3.48
C ARG A 5 24.26 27.93 4.46
N TRP A 6 25.09 26.93 4.40
CA TRP A 6 25.46 26.10 5.56
C TRP A 6 26.67 25.24 5.21
N LEU A 7 27.82 25.92 5.25
CA LEU A 7 29.12 25.28 5.47
C LEU A 7 29.87 26.18 6.45
N HIS A 8 30.49 25.58 7.39
CA HIS A 8 31.50 26.04 8.36
C HIS A 8 31.05 25.93 9.80
N GLY A 9 31.69 25.07 10.43
CA GLY A 9 32.77 25.15 11.42
C GLY A 9 32.27 24.54 12.71
N GLY A 10 32.96 23.77 13.48
CA GLY A 10 34.34 23.65 13.73
C GLY A 10 34.52 22.70 14.91
N ARG A 11 35.57 21.99 14.82
CA ARG A 11 36.43 21.36 15.80
C ARG A 11 36.33 21.79 17.27
N ILE A 12 36.69 20.86 18.15
CA ILE A 12 37.84 20.73 19.13
C ILE A 12 37.25 20.28 20.46
N LEU A 13 37.76 19.42 21.28
CA LEU A 13 38.93 18.73 21.78
C LEU A 13 38.47 17.74 22.88
N SER A 14 39.00 16.56 22.87
CA SER A 14 40.01 16.03 23.81
C SER A 14 39.67 16.01 25.31
N GLY A 15 39.77 14.81 25.89
CA GLY A 15 39.87 14.57 27.34
C GLY A 15 39.59 13.13 27.71
N MET A 16 40.58 12.28 27.58
CA MET A 16 41.14 11.25 28.45
C MET A 16 40.41 11.03 29.78
N THR A 17 40.00 9.81 30.08
CA THR A 17 40.65 8.89 31.03
C THR A 17 39.81 7.62 31.26
N THR A 18 40.40 6.47 31.18
CA THR A 18 39.99 5.15 31.69
C THR A 18 40.45 5.02 33.16
N PRO A 19 40.21 3.95 33.90
CA PRO A 19 39.35 2.74 33.73
C PRO A 19 38.55 2.43 35.02
N SER A 20 37.58 1.47 34.98
CA SER A 20 37.44 0.46 36.06
C SER A 20 36.25 -0.49 35.83
N THR A 21 36.59 -1.74 35.66
CA THR A 21 36.09 -2.95 36.31
C THR A 21 34.60 -3.25 36.37
N GLY A 22 34.20 -4.26 35.60
CA GLY A 22 33.48 -5.41 36.12
C GLY A 22 31.96 -5.30 36.26
N LYS A 23 31.25 -5.96 35.34
CA LYS A 23 30.34 -7.05 35.73
C LYS A 23 29.75 -7.69 34.47
N ALA A 24 30.04 -8.96 34.34
CA ALA A 24 29.33 -9.84 33.44
C ALA A 24 27.81 -9.73 33.68
N SER A 25 27.08 -9.32 32.67
CA SER A 25 25.63 -9.47 32.65
C SER A 25 25.26 -10.25 31.41
N THR A 26 24.86 -11.44 31.66
CA THR A 26 24.29 -12.49 30.84
C THR A 26 23.53 -11.91 29.63
N ALA A 27 24.07 -12.16 28.44
CA ALA A 27 23.36 -11.94 27.19
C ALA A 27 22.14 -12.86 27.13
N LYS A 28 20.98 -12.32 27.50
CA LYS A 28 19.69 -12.95 27.28
C LYS A 28 19.45 -12.96 25.76
N LYS A 29 19.75 -14.09 25.17
CA LYS A 29 19.43 -14.46 23.79
C LYS A 29 17.93 -14.18 23.58
N ARG A 30 17.60 -13.03 23.01
CA ARG A 30 16.25 -12.74 22.54
C ARG A 30 16.05 -13.64 21.33
N SER A 31 15.44 -14.77 21.58
CA SER A 31 14.84 -15.62 20.55
C SER A 31 13.92 -14.73 19.73
N ALA A 32 14.27 -14.52 18.48
CA ALA A 32 13.36 -13.90 17.52
C ALA A 32 12.15 -14.83 17.42
N LYS A 33 11.05 -14.40 18.00
CA LYS A 33 9.75 -15.04 17.82
C LYS A 33 9.46 -14.96 16.33
N PRO A 34 9.20 -16.08 15.64
CA PRO A 34 8.76 -16.00 14.25
C PRO A 34 7.50 -15.15 14.21
N LEU A 35 7.42 -14.27 13.23
CA LEU A 35 6.18 -13.57 12.88
C LEU A 35 5.18 -14.64 12.47
N SER A 36 4.53 -15.23 13.48
CA SER A 36 3.46 -16.16 13.31
C SER A 36 2.24 -15.41 12.83
N GLU A 37 1.80 -15.81 11.66
CA GLU A 37 0.41 -15.98 11.29
C GLU A 37 -0.51 -14.87 11.79
N GLY A 38 -0.96 -14.05 10.83
CA GLY A 38 -2.07 -13.13 11.02
C GLY A 38 -3.27 -13.86 11.60
N VAL A 39 -3.37 -13.84 12.90
CA VAL A 39 -4.67 -13.95 13.55
C VAL A 39 -5.42 -12.74 13.03
N GLU A 40 -6.36 -12.96 12.12
CA GLU A 40 -7.35 -11.95 11.75
C GLU A 40 -8.07 -11.59 13.04
N ASP A 41 -7.65 -10.50 13.65
CA ASP A 41 -8.37 -9.92 14.76
C ASP A 41 -9.68 -9.35 14.19
N SER A 42 -10.70 -10.21 14.16
CA SER A 42 -12.05 -9.86 13.72
C SER A 42 -12.69 -8.77 14.58
N SER A 43 -11.98 -8.29 15.61
CA SER A 43 -12.39 -7.20 16.48
C SER A 43 -12.00 -5.82 15.94
N LEU A 44 -11.11 -5.74 14.94
CA LEU A 44 -10.71 -4.46 14.38
C LEU A 44 -11.82 -3.87 13.50
N PRO A 45 -12.09 -2.56 13.65
CA PRO A 45 -13.02 -1.87 12.77
C PRO A 45 -12.59 -2.02 11.31
N SER A 46 -13.50 -2.40 10.43
CA SER A 46 -13.24 -2.55 9.01
C SER A 46 -14.21 -1.74 8.18
N LEU A 47 -13.73 -1.21 7.05
CA LEU A 47 -14.55 -0.58 6.03
C LEU A 47 -14.76 -1.55 4.87
N ARG A 48 -16.01 -1.66 4.40
CA ARG A 48 -16.38 -2.48 3.25
C ARG A 48 -16.98 -1.60 2.18
N PHE A 49 -16.66 -1.87 0.93
CA PHE A 49 -17.24 -1.19 -0.23
C PHE A 49 -17.81 -2.19 -1.22
N HIS A 50 -18.72 -1.70 -2.06
CA HIS A 50 -19.38 -2.48 -3.08
C HIS A 50 -18.71 -2.26 -4.43
N TYR A 51 -18.50 -3.31 -5.16
CA TYR A 51 -17.96 -3.28 -6.51
C TYR A 51 -18.75 -4.21 -7.44
N PRO A 52 -18.71 -3.99 -8.77
CA PRO A 52 -19.49 -4.77 -9.72
C PRO A 52 -19.14 -6.27 -9.67
N LYS A 53 -20.16 -7.13 -9.85
CA LYS A 53 -19.94 -8.58 -9.93
C LYS A 53 -19.01 -8.98 -11.08
N SER A 54 -18.99 -8.20 -12.16
CA SER A 54 -18.06 -8.39 -13.28
C SER A 54 -16.61 -8.18 -12.84
N LEU A 55 -16.33 -7.11 -12.08
CA LEU A 55 -15.02 -6.84 -11.52
C LEU A 55 -14.59 -7.96 -10.57
N HIS A 56 -15.49 -8.42 -9.69
CA HIS A 56 -15.22 -9.56 -8.82
C HIS A 56 -14.76 -10.81 -9.59
N LYS A 57 -15.53 -11.18 -10.64
CA LYS A 57 -15.18 -12.35 -11.46
C LYS A 57 -13.84 -12.17 -12.19
N ARG A 58 -13.60 -11.00 -12.78
CA ARG A 58 -12.34 -10.68 -13.47
C ARG A 58 -11.16 -10.75 -12.50
N THR A 59 -11.31 -10.17 -11.32
CA THR A 59 -10.27 -10.20 -10.30
C THR A 59 -9.92 -11.64 -9.93
N LEU A 60 -10.90 -12.47 -9.57
CA LEU A 60 -10.63 -13.86 -9.18
C LEU A 60 -9.98 -14.65 -10.33
N ALA A 61 -10.45 -14.48 -11.56
CA ALA A 61 -9.88 -15.15 -12.73
C ALA A 61 -8.41 -14.73 -12.97
N LEU A 62 -8.10 -13.43 -12.82
CA LEU A 62 -6.72 -12.96 -12.94
C LEU A 62 -5.84 -13.51 -11.82
N LEU A 63 -6.33 -13.50 -10.55
CA LEU A 63 -5.56 -14.07 -9.44
C LEU A 63 -5.23 -15.55 -9.68
N ASP A 64 -6.20 -16.34 -10.16
CA ASP A 64 -5.97 -17.73 -10.52
C ASP A 64 -4.91 -17.88 -11.64
N THR A 65 -4.93 -16.99 -12.62
CA THR A 65 -3.95 -16.97 -13.71
C THR A 65 -2.55 -16.65 -13.22
N VAL A 66 -2.40 -15.61 -12.42
CA VAL A 66 -1.11 -15.18 -11.84
C VAL A 66 -0.52 -16.27 -10.93
N GLU A 67 -1.37 -16.87 -10.08
CA GLU A 67 -0.95 -17.93 -9.15
C GLU A 67 -0.56 -19.23 -9.87
N ALA A 68 -1.14 -19.52 -11.03
CA ALA A 68 -0.80 -20.68 -11.85
C ALA A 68 0.34 -20.44 -12.84
N SER A 69 0.76 -19.19 -13.04
CA SER A 69 1.78 -18.84 -14.00
C SER A 69 3.17 -19.31 -13.56
N SER A 70 3.97 -19.77 -14.52
CA SER A 70 5.40 -20.04 -14.31
C SER A 70 6.22 -18.76 -14.08
N ASP A 71 5.77 -17.64 -14.63
CA ASP A 71 6.32 -16.31 -14.38
C ASP A 71 5.19 -15.32 -14.04
N PRO A 72 4.92 -15.09 -12.77
CA PRO A 72 3.91 -14.11 -12.33
C PRO A 72 4.18 -12.69 -12.83
N THR A 73 5.42 -12.37 -13.24
CA THR A 73 5.80 -11.02 -13.65
C THR A 73 5.23 -10.62 -15.00
N ASP A 74 4.80 -11.58 -15.81
CA ASP A 74 4.14 -11.34 -17.10
C ASP A 74 2.76 -10.67 -16.94
N HIS A 75 2.18 -10.76 -15.76
CA HIS A 75 0.82 -10.25 -15.44
C HIS A 75 0.81 -8.95 -14.65
N ARG A 76 1.94 -8.22 -14.59
CA ARG A 76 2.05 -6.99 -13.81
C ARG A 76 1.05 -5.93 -14.22
N ASP A 77 0.92 -5.70 -15.50
CA ASP A 77 0.06 -4.63 -16.05
C ASP A 77 -1.41 -4.93 -15.78
N GLU A 78 -1.83 -6.18 -16.02
CA GLU A 78 -3.19 -6.64 -15.74
C GLU A 78 -3.53 -6.57 -14.24
N LEU A 79 -2.56 -6.89 -13.38
CA LEU A 79 -2.74 -6.80 -11.93
C LEU A 79 -2.84 -5.34 -11.48
N ALA A 80 -2.03 -4.44 -12.04
CA ALA A 80 -2.11 -3.01 -11.76
C ALA A 80 -3.47 -2.44 -12.16
N GLU A 81 -3.99 -2.80 -13.33
CA GLU A 81 -5.31 -2.39 -13.81
C GLU A 81 -6.43 -2.84 -12.86
N ILE A 82 -6.43 -4.11 -12.46
CA ILE A 82 -7.44 -4.64 -11.52
C ILE A 82 -7.38 -3.95 -10.16
N VAL A 83 -6.18 -3.70 -9.62
CA VAL A 83 -6.01 -3.00 -8.35
C VAL A 83 -6.52 -1.56 -8.47
N GLU A 84 -6.24 -0.88 -9.58
CA GLU A 84 -6.77 0.46 -9.85
C GLU A 84 -8.30 0.46 -9.87
N GLU A 85 -8.94 -0.45 -10.62
CA GLU A 85 -10.40 -0.55 -10.69
C GLU A 85 -11.03 -0.81 -9.31
N LEU A 86 -10.43 -1.65 -8.48
CA LEU A 86 -10.89 -1.91 -7.10
C LEU A 86 -10.80 -0.64 -6.25
N MET A 87 -9.70 0.10 -6.34
CA MET A 87 -9.53 1.36 -5.60
C MET A 87 -10.52 2.43 -6.06
N ILE A 88 -10.74 2.56 -7.38
CA ILE A 88 -11.74 3.47 -7.96
C ILE A 88 -13.14 3.10 -7.45
N SER A 89 -13.47 1.81 -7.39
CA SER A 89 -14.75 1.36 -6.85
C SER A 89 -14.94 1.76 -5.40
N GLY A 90 -13.91 1.61 -4.57
CA GLY A 90 -13.91 2.08 -3.18
C GLY A 90 -14.10 3.59 -3.07
N MET A 91 -13.36 4.37 -3.85
CA MET A 91 -13.49 5.83 -3.88
C MET A 91 -14.89 6.27 -4.30
N ASN A 92 -15.51 5.60 -5.27
CA ASN A 92 -16.88 5.88 -5.69
C ASN A 92 -17.88 5.58 -4.56
N ASP A 93 -17.71 4.46 -3.86
CA ASP A 93 -18.64 4.05 -2.78
C ASP A 93 -18.52 4.96 -1.55
N TYR A 94 -17.30 5.36 -1.17
CA TYR A 94 -17.07 6.19 0.02
C TYR A 94 -17.16 7.69 -0.20
N PHE A 95 -16.97 8.18 -1.42
CA PHE A 95 -16.93 9.62 -1.69
C PHE A 95 -18.03 10.07 -2.66
N MET A 96 -18.09 9.49 -3.85
CA MET A 96 -19.00 9.97 -4.88
C MET A 96 -20.47 9.64 -4.59
N LYS A 97 -20.75 8.47 -4.04
CA LYS A 97 -22.10 8.04 -3.70
C LYS A 97 -22.72 8.88 -2.58
N PRO A 98 -22.06 9.08 -1.41
CA PRO A 98 -22.56 9.97 -0.38
C PRO A 98 -22.77 11.42 -0.86
N LEU A 99 -21.90 11.91 -1.74
CA LEU A 99 -22.04 13.26 -2.29
C LEU A 99 -23.31 13.41 -3.15
N LYS A 100 -23.66 12.38 -3.91
CA LYS A 100 -24.92 12.33 -4.67
C LYS A 100 -26.13 12.20 -3.76
N GLU A 101 -26.05 11.36 -2.73
CA GLU A 101 -27.13 11.16 -1.74
C GLU A 101 -27.39 12.44 -0.93
N ALA A 102 -26.35 13.21 -0.62
CA ALA A 102 -26.46 14.52 0.01
C ALA A 102 -27.08 15.60 -0.91
N LYS A 103 -27.41 15.25 -2.17
CA LYS A 103 -27.94 16.19 -3.17
C LYS A 103 -27.04 17.41 -3.34
N ALA A 104 -25.75 17.25 -3.27
CA ALA A 104 -24.78 18.32 -3.47
C ALA A 104 -25.05 19.02 -4.81
N GLY A 105 -24.95 20.36 -4.81
CA GLY A 105 -25.22 21.16 -5.99
C GLY A 105 -24.29 20.79 -7.17
N PHE A 106 -24.76 21.17 -8.39
CA PHE A 106 -24.07 20.82 -9.64
C PHE A 106 -22.56 21.17 -9.63
N ILE A 107 -22.23 22.37 -9.13
CA ILE A 107 -20.82 22.83 -9.08
C ILE A 107 -19.95 21.90 -8.22
N ILE A 108 -20.49 21.46 -7.06
CA ILE A 108 -19.76 20.56 -6.15
C ILE A 108 -19.57 19.18 -6.82
N GLN A 109 -20.61 18.64 -7.45
CA GLN A 109 -20.52 17.36 -8.16
C GLN A 109 -19.54 17.41 -9.33
N GLN A 110 -19.54 18.50 -10.09
CA GLN A 110 -18.61 18.68 -11.19
C GLN A 110 -17.16 18.77 -10.70
N SER A 111 -16.92 19.55 -9.64
CA SER A 111 -15.58 19.64 -9.02
C SER A 111 -15.11 18.30 -8.48
N ALA A 112 -16.00 17.52 -7.85
CA ALA A 112 -15.71 16.19 -7.36
C ALA A 112 -15.36 15.23 -8.51
N ASN A 113 -16.10 15.27 -9.63
CA ASN A 113 -15.80 14.45 -10.81
C ASN A 113 -14.43 14.78 -11.41
N LEU A 114 -14.09 16.07 -11.51
CA LEU A 114 -12.76 16.49 -12.00
C LEU A 114 -11.66 16.06 -11.05
N GLY A 115 -11.86 16.20 -9.75
CA GLY A 115 -10.91 15.73 -8.73
C GLY A 115 -10.70 14.23 -8.80
N MET A 116 -11.78 13.46 -8.95
CA MET A 116 -11.72 12.00 -9.12
C MET A 116 -10.95 11.59 -10.38
N ALA A 117 -11.23 12.24 -11.52
CA ALA A 117 -10.51 11.94 -12.76
C ALA A 117 -9.01 12.22 -12.63
N GLY A 118 -8.61 13.31 -11.95
CA GLY A 118 -7.23 13.61 -11.64
C GLY A 118 -6.60 12.59 -10.71
N ALA A 119 -7.30 12.20 -9.65
CA ALA A 119 -6.85 11.20 -8.70
C ALA A 119 -6.65 9.81 -9.35
N GLN A 120 -7.58 9.40 -10.23
CA GLN A 120 -7.49 8.15 -10.99
C GLN A 120 -6.22 8.11 -11.84
N LYS A 121 -5.95 9.17 -12.60
CA LYS A 121 -4.76 9.23 -13.45
C LYS A 121 -3.46 9.12 -12.65
N VAL A 122 -3.37 9.78 -11.50
CA VAL A 122 -2.19 9.69 -10.63
C VAL A 122 -2.09 8.30 -10.02
N LEU A 123 -3.21 7.74 -9.57
CA LEU A 123 -3.25 6.42 -8.96
C LEU A 123 -2.82 5.32 -9.93
N GLY A 124 -3.33 5.33 -11.17
CA GLY A 124 -2.93 4.38 -12.21
C GLY A 124 -1.42 4.38 -12.42
N SER A 125 -0.84 5.58 -12.67
CA SER A 125 0.61 5.71 -12.86
C SER A 125 1.44 5.24 -11.66
N VAL A 126 0.97 5.49 -10.44
CA VAL A 126 1.66 5.04 -9.21
C VAL A 126 1.57 3.52 -9.08
N LEU A 127 0.41 2.92 -9.32
CA LEU A 127 0.22 1.47 -9.25
C LEU A 127 1.04 0.74 -10.30
N GLU A 128 1.03 1.20 -11.55
CA GLU A 128 1.89 0.67 -12.61
C GLU A 128 3.37 0.71 -12.21
N SER A 129 3.81 1.86 -11.66
CA SER A 129 5.20 2.01 -11.22
C SER A 129 5.58 1.09 -10.07
N ILE A 130 4.68 0.86 -9.11
CA ILE A 130 4.93 0.01 -7.94
C ILE A 130 4.89 -1.46 -8.36
N ILE A 131 3.79 -1.89 -9.00
CA ILE A 131 3.57 -3.29 -9.38
C ILE A 131 4.56 -3.71 -10.46
N GLY A 132 4.89 -2.80 -11.39
CA GLY A 132 5.88 -3.04 -12.43
C GLY A 132 7.31 -3.32 -11.92
N ARG A 133 7.62 -2.98 -10.67
CA ARG A 133 8.92 -3.25 -10.05
C ARG A 133 8.92 -4.46 -9.13
N MET A 134 7.77 -5.09 -8.90
CA MET A 134 7.66 -6.24 -8.02
C MET A 134 8.20 -7.51 -8.68
N ASP A 135 8.79 -8.36 -7.87
CA ASP A 135 9.17 -9.71 -8.26
C ASP A 135 8.00 -10.70 -8.13
N GLY A 136 8.18 -11.93 -8.64
CA GLY A 136 7.15 -12.96 -8.61
C GLY A 136 6.61 -13.25 -7.20
N PRO A 137 7.46 -13.48 -6.19
CA PRO A 137 7.01 -13.67 -4.80
C PRO A 137 6.19 -12.51 -4.23
N GLN A 138 6.54 -11.28 -4.55
CA GLN A 138 5.81 -10.09 -4.11
C GLN A 138 4.43 -10.01 -4.77
N LEU A 139 4.34 -10.31 -6.07
CA LEU A 139 3.06 -10.36 -6.79
C LEU A 139 2.14 -11.44 -6.22
N LEU A 140 2.65 -12.65 -5.95
CA LEU A 140 1.88 -13.71 -5.33
C LEU A 140 1.37 -13.33 -3.92
N SER A 141 2.18 -12.61 -3.14
CA SER A 141 1.77 -12.09 -1.83
C SER A 141 0.61 -11.10 -1.93
N ILE A 142 0.65 -10.20 -2.94
CA ILE A 142 -0.45 -9.26 -3.22
C ILE A 142 -1.71 -10.03 -3.65
N CYS A 143 -1.58 -11.01 -4.54
CA CYS A 143 -2.70 -11.85 -4.96
C CYS A 143 -3.39 -12.52 -3.77
N GLY A 144 -2.61 -13.10 -2.86
CA GLY A 144 -3.12 -13.69 -1.62
C GLY A 144 -3.88 -12.68 -0.75
N SER A 145 -3.35 -11.47 -0.60
CA SER A 145 -3.99 -10.40 0.17
C SER A 145 -5.30 -9.94 -0.46
N ILE A 146 -5.33 -9.73 -1.79
CA ILE A 146 -6.55 -9.34 -2.51
C ILE A 146 -7.61 -10.43 -2.35
N ARG A 147 -7.24 -11.70 -2.52
CA ARG A 147 -8.15 -12.84 -2.37
C ARG A 147 -8.78 -12.90 -0.97
N GLN A 148 -8.02 -12.56 0.06
CA GLN A 148 -8.50 -12.49 1.43
C GLN A 148 -9.55 -11.38 1.62
N PHE A 149 -9.34 -10.21 1.03
CA PHE A 149 -10.30 -9.10 1.10
C PHE A 149 -11.58 -9.32 0.31
N MET A 150 -11.57 -10.25 -0.65
CA MET A 150 -12.72 -10.55 -1.52
C MET A 150 -13.63 -11.68 -0.98
N ARG A 151 -13.39 -12.17 0.21
CA ARG A 151 -14.20 -13.22 0.88
C ARG A 151 -15.44 -12.68 1.56
#